data_3381fd58b29b9e1c327cf4571607f506
#
_entry.id   3381fd58b29b9e1c327cf4571607f506
#
_cell.length_a   1.000
_cell.length_b   1.000
_cell.length_c   1.000
_cell.angle_alpha   90.00
_cell.angle_beta   90.00
_cell.angle_gamma   90.00
#
_symmetry.space_group_name_H-M   'P 1'
#
loop_
_entity.id
_entity.type
_entity.pdbx_description
1 polymer ?
#
loop_
_entity_poly.entity_id
_entity_poly.type
_entity_poly.pdbx_seq_one_letter_code
_entity_poly.pdbx_strand_id
1 'polypeptide(L)'
;PGEIALHHGGRLTGVHLAWRLSGPANAPVVAALGGISAHRRVYGDKPAEGWWGEVVGPGRALDASLVRVLSFDYLGGSGETTGPRPGEPFPSVSTYDQADLLLRLVNYLGVKALHAIVGASYGGMVTLAFAERYPDRVSEIVTISAADRAHPMATAWRSVERRVLRFAADCGRGSEGLQIARALAMATYRSQEEFAARFSGAPRVGE
;
A
#
# COMPACT_ATOMS: atom_id res chain seq x y z
N PRO A 1 -13.42 -12.18 -9.04
CA PRO A 1 -12.32 -12.89 -8.50
C PRO A 1 -12.55 -14.18 -7.79
N GLY A 2 -13.66 -14.57 -7.25
CA GLY A 2 -13.82 -15.89 -6.68
C GLY A 2 -13.04 -16.13 -5.38
N GLU A 3 -12.51 -17.35 -5.21
CA GLU A 3 -11.75 -17.77 -4.03
C GLU A 3 -10.26 -17.47 -4.18
N ILE A 4 -9.61 -17.00 -3.11
CA ILE A 4 -8.16 -16.84 -3.00
C ILE A 4 -7.62 -17.57 -1.78
N ALA A 5 -6.57 -18.35 -1.97
CA ALA A 5 -5.75 -18.89 -0.87
C ALA A 5 -4.78 -17.81 -0.42
N LEU A 6 -4.58 -17.66 0.89
CA LEU A 6 -3.71 -16.63 1.46
C LEU A 6 -2.35 -17.21 1.83
N HIS A 7 -1.32 -16.37 1.72
CA HIS A 7 0.08 -16.75 1.98
C HIS A 7 0.31 -17.32 3.39
N HIS A 8 -0.33 -16.75 4.39
CA HIS A 8 -0.22 -17.21 5.78
C HIS A 8 -1.25 -18.29 6.15
N GLY A 9 -1.87 -18.90 5.14
CA GLY A 9 -2.94 -19.87 5.33
C GLY A 9 -4.32 -19.24 5.41
N GLY A 10 -5.35 -20.08 5.26
CA GLY A 10 -6.73 -19.63 5.15
C GLY A 10 -7.13 -19.27 3.72
N ARG A 11 -8.40 -18.93 3.56
CA ARG A 11 -9.02 -18.60 2.27
C ARG A 11 -10.00 -17.46 2.42
N LEU A 12 -10.15 -16.66 1.37
CA LEU A 12 -11.21 -15.67 1.23
C LEU A 12 -12.05 -16.03 0.02
N THR A 13 -13.36 -15.98 0.18
CA THR A 13 -14.35 -16.20 -0.87
C THR A 13 -15.05 -14.91 -1.23
N GLY A 14 -15.55 -14.80 -2.46
CA GLY A 14 -16.29 -13.61 -2.90
C GLY A 14 -15.45 -12.33 -2.93
N VAL A 15 -14.13 -12.46 -3.14
CA VAL A 15 -13.24 -11.29 -3.16
C VAL A 15 -13.60 -10.37 -4.32
N HIS A 16 -13.92 -9.13 -3.97
CA HIS A 16 -14.04 -8.00 -4.90
C HIS A 16 -12.70 -7.26 -4.97
N LEU A 17 -12.24 -6.94 -6.16
CA LEU A 17 -11.03 -6.15 -6.40
C LEU A 17 -11.39 -4.86 -7.14
N ALA A 18 -11.23 -3.73 -6.48
CA ALA A 18 -11.41 -2.42 -7.08
C ALA A 18 -10.08 -1.95 -7.69
N TRP A 19 -10.11 -1.59 -8.97
CA TRP A 19 -8.93 -1.19 -9.72
C TRP A 19 -9.22 -0.05 -10.69
N ARG A 20 -8.17 0.59 -11.20
CA ARG A 20 -8.23 1.60 -12.25
C ARG A 20 -7.08 1.38 -13.23
N LEU A 21 -7.40 1.49 -14.52
CA LEU A 21 -6.45 1.53 -15.62
C LEU A 21 -6.75 2.78 -16.45
N SER A 22 -5.78 3.65 -16.62
CA SER A 22 -5.94 4.91 -17.35
C SER A 22 -4.72 5.17 -18.21
N GLY A 23 -4.91 5.89 -19.32
CA GLY A 23 -3.90 6.16 -20.34
C GLY A 23 -4.29 5.63 -21.72
N PRO A 24 -3.43 5.82 -22.75
CA PRO A 24 -3.73 5.45 -24.13
C PRO A 24 -3.92 3.93 -24.31
N ALA A 25 -4.94 3.50 -25.07
CA ALA A 25 -5.37 2.10 -25.14
C ALA A 25 -4.26 1.09 -25.51
N ASN A 26 -3.31 1.47 -26.37
CA ASN A 26 -2.26 0.59 -26.87
C ASN A 26 -0.89 0.83 -26.21
N ALA A 27 -0.83 1.70 -25.20
CA ALA A 27 0.42 2.00 -24.52
C ALA A 27 0.83 0.87 -23.55
N PRO A 28 2.11 0.73 -23.23
CA PRO A 28 2.61 -0.21 -22.22
C PRO A 28 1.92 0.01 -20.88
N VAL A 29 1.71 -1.09 -20.13
CA VAL A 29 1.07 -1.02 -18.81
C VAL A 29 2.12 -0.92 -17.73
N VAL A 30 2.03 0.12 -16.90
CA VAL A 30 2.84 0.33 -15.69
C VAL A 30 1.93 0.27 -14.48
N ALA A 31 2.22 -0.62 -13.53
CA ALA A 31 1.52 -0.62 -12.25
C ALA A 31 2.15 0.43 -11.31
N ALA A 32 1.32 1.31 -10.72
CA ALA A 32 1.73 2.31 -9.74
C ALA A 32 1.12 1.97 -8.37
N LEU A 33 1.97 1.65 -7.39
CA LEU A 33 1.59 1.11 -6.09
C LEU A 33 2.13 2.02 -4.97
N GLY A 34 1.25 2.54 -4.14
CA GLY A 34 1.62 3.46 -3.06
C GLY A 34 1.77 2.82 -1.69
N GLY A 35 1.81 3.66 -0.66
CA GLY A 35 1.81 3.23 0.74
C GLY A 35 0.56 2.44 1.13
N ILE A 36 0.52 1.94 2.35
CA ILE A 36 -0.56 1.05 2.85
C ILE A 36 -1.96 1.66 2.74
N SER A 37 -2.08 2.97 2.77
CA SER A 37 -3.34 3.71 2.63
C SER A 37 -3.61 4.23 1.21
N ALA A 38 -2.74 3.91 0.24
CA ALA A 38 -2.95 4.29 -1.15
C ALA A 38 -4.13 3.52 -1.75
N HIS A 39 -4.74 4.11 -2.75
CA HIS A 39 -5.89 3.56 -3.44
C HIS A 39 -5.69 3.60 -4.96
N ARG A 40 -6.61 3.02 -5.73
CA ARG A 40 -6.55 2.91 -7.19
C ARG A 40 -6.48 4.23 -7.96
N ARG A 41 -6.80 5.38 -7.33
CA ARG A 41 -6.71 6.71 -7.94
C ARG A 41 -5.32 7.28 -7.70
N VAL A 42 -4.38 6.96 -8.57
CA VAL A 42 -2.98 7.42 -8.48
C VAL A 42 -2.87 8.90 -8.84
N TYR A 43 -3.56 9.31 -9.90
CA TYR A 43 -3.67 10.69 -10.38
C TYR A 43 -5.09 10.98 -10.88
N GLY A 44 -5.44 12.24 -11.04
CA GLY A 44 -6.72 12.70 -11.56
C GLY A 44 -6.56 13.95 -12.41
N ASP A 45 -7.67 14.53 -12.84
CA ASP A 45 -7.68 15.77 -13.64
C ASP A 45 -7.27 17.00 -12.81
N LYS A 46 -7.40 16.90 -11.48
CA LYS A 46 -6.92 17.90 -10.53
C LYS A 46 -5.84 17.29 -9.63
N PRO A 47 -4.82 18.06 -9.20
CA PRO A 47 -3.74 17.57 -8.35
C PRO A 47 -4.21 16.87 -7.07
N ALA A 48 -5.34 17.29 -6.50
CA ALA A 48 -5.92 16.72 -5.28
C ALA A 48 -6.68 15.39 -5.49
N GLU A 49 -6.90 14.95 -6.73
CA GLU A 49 -7.73 13.77 -7.03
C GLU A 49 -6.96 12.46 -6.99
N GLY A 50 -5.63 12.50 -6.89
CA GLY A 50 -4.77 11.33 -6.80
C GLY A 50 -3.72 11.48 -5.72
N TRP A 51 -3.32 10.37 -5.14
CA TRP A 51 -2.30 10.39 -4.07
C TRP A 51 -0.87 10.61 -4.59
N TRP A 52 -0.63 10.53 -5.90
CA TRP A 52 0.70 10.69 -6.50
C TRP A 52 0.72 11.62 -7.73
N GLY A 53 -0.22 12.54 -7.84
CA GLY A 53 -0.38 13.45 -8.99
C GLY A 53 0.84 14.33 -9.29
N GLU A 54 1.77 14.52 -8.33
CA GLU A 54 3.03 15.23 -8.56
C GLU A 54 4.06 14.40 -9.35
N VAL A 55 3.95 13.07 -9.31
CA VAL A 55 4.89 12.14 -9.95
C VAL A 55 4.26 11.46 -11.17
N VAL A 56 2.97 11.18 -11.12
CA VAL A 56 2.22 10.43 -12.12
C VAL A 56 1.15 11.30 -12.76
N GLY A 57 1.13 11.36 -14.08
CA GLY A 57 0.16 12.14 -14.86
C GLY A 57 0.72 12.55 -16.20
N PRO A 58 -0.05 13.20 -17.06
CA PRO A 58 0.44 13.72 -18.33
C PRO A 58 1.61 14.70 -18.12
N GLY A 59 2.75 14.45 -18.79
CA GLY A 59 3.97 15.25 -18.67
C GLY A 59 4.68 15.17 -17.32
N ARG A 60 4.35 14.20 -16.47
CA ARG A 60 5.03 13.93 -15.20
C ARG A 60 6.14 12.90 -15.37
N ALA A 61 6.90 12.62 -14.29
CA ALA A 61 7.99 11.63 -14.32
C ALA A 61 7.52 10.24 -14.78
N LEU A 62 6.32 9.82 -14.36
CA LEU A 62 5.59 8.71 -14.98
C LEU A 62 4.48 9.32 -15.85
N ASP A 63 4.81 9.46 -17.13
CA ASP A 63 3.94 10.16 -18.07
C ASP A 63 2.75 9.30 -18.53
N ALA A 64 1.58 9.60 -17.98
CA ALA A 64 0.33 8.90 -18.30
C ALA A 64 -0.18 9.17 -19.73
N SER A 65 0.45 10.05 -20.53
CA SER A 65 0.20 10.18 -21.96
C SER A 65 0.96 9.15 -22.80
N LEU A 66 1.99 8.53 -22.24
CA LEU A 66 2.86 7.55 -22.89
C LEU A 66 2.63 6.13 -22.39
N VAL A 67 2.09 5.95 -21.19
CA VAL A 67 1.82 4.64 -20.58
C VAL A 67 0.40 4.53 -20.03
N ARG A 68 -0.05 3.28 -19.86
CA ARG A 68 -1.28 2.99 -19.11
C ARG A 68 -0.94 2.74 -17.65
N VAL A 69 -1.46 3.56 -16.78
CA VAL A 69 -1.24 3.44 -15.34
C VAL A 69 -2.30 2.52 -14.74
N LEU A 70 -1.85 1.39 -14.20
CA LEU A 70 -2.66 0.41 -13.47
C LEU A 70 -2.46 0.59 -11.97
N SER A 71 -3.53 0.62 -11.22
CA SER A 71 -3.48 0.53 -9.75
C SER A 71 -4.75 -0.12 -9.21
N PHE A 72 -4.68 -0.62 -7.99
CA PHE A 72 -5.81 -1.25 -7.31
C PHE A 72 -5.84 -0.91 -5.82
N ASP A 73 -7.00 -1.03 -5.22
CA ASP A 73 -7.14 -0.90 -3.77
C ASP A 73 -6.68 -2.19 -3.11
N TYR A 74 -5.81 -2.09 -2.11
CA TYR A 74 -5.24 -3.26 -1.44
C TYR A 74 -6.31 -4.09 -0.72
N LEU A 75 -6.19 -5.41 -0.81
CA LEU A 75 -6.98 -6.35 -0.01
C LEU A 75 -6.74 -6.09 1.48
N GLY A 76 -7.82 -5.97 2.24
CA GLY A 76 -7.72 -5.60 3.65
C GLY A 76 -7.43 -4.12 3.91
N GLY A 77 -7.30 -3.30 2.87
CA GLY A 77 -7.07 -1.86 2.96
C GLY A 77 -8.34 -1.04 3.14
N SER A 78 -8.18 0.29 3.03
CA SER A 78 -9.26 1.27 3.26
C SER A 78 -10.08 1.61 2.00
N GLY A 79 -9.78 0.97 0.85
CA GLY A 79 -10.49 1.21 -0.40
C GLY A 79 -11.75 0.35 -0.57
N GLU A 80 -12.19 0.18 -1.80
CA GLU A 80 -13.39 -0.60 -2.14
C GLU A 80 -13.11 -2.09 -2.41
N THR A 81 -11.84 -2.52 -2.38
CA THR A 81 -11.49 -3.95 -2.39
C THR A 81 -11.91 -4.59 -1.07
N THR A 82 -12.26 -5.87 -1.11
CA THR A 82 -12.65 -6.64 0.08
C THR A 82 -11.71 -6.37 1.25
N GLY A 83 -12.28 -6.01 2.39
CA GLY A 83 -11.55 -5.67 3.62
C GLY A 83 -12.31 -6.11 4.87
N PRO A 84 -11.74 -5.85 6.07
CA PRO A 84 -12.36 -6.19 7.34
C PRO A 84 -13.70 -5.46 7.52
N ARG A 85 -14.66 -6.15 8.14
CA ARG A 85 -15.95 -5.58 8.54
C ARG A 85 -16.03 -5.51 10.06
N PRO A 86 -16.73 -4.51 10.60
CA PRO A 86 -16.91 -4.42 12.04
C PRO A 86 -17.50 -5.71 12.62
N GLY A 87 -16.84 -6.27 13.64
CA GLY A 87 -17.31 -7.50 14.33
C GLY A 87 -17.00 -8.81 13.59
N GLU A 88 -16.47 -8.79 12.39
CA GLU A 88 -16.09 -9.99 11.65
C GLU A 88 -14.57 -10.21 11.68
N PRO A 89 -14.10 -11.47 11.90
CA PRO A 89 -12.68 -11.77 11.79
C PRO A 89 -12.22 -11.62 10.34
N PHE A 90 -11.07 -10.96 10.15
CA PHE A 90 -10.43 -10.85 8.85
C PHE A 90 -9.05 -11.52 8.91
N PRO A 91 -8.68 -12.36 7.94
CA PRO A 91 -7.42 -13.07 7.97
C PRO A 91 -6.22 -12.14 7.77
N SER A 92 -5.04 -12.62 8.17
CA SER A 92 -3.79 -11.91 7.88
C SER A 92 -3.50 -11.91 6.39
N VAL A 93 -3.21 -10.73 5.85
CA VAL A 93 -2.87 -10.49 4.45
C VAL A 93 -1.42 -10.03 4.36
N SER A 94 -0.68 -10.60 3.42
CA SER A 94 0.72 -10.29 3.15
C SER A 94 0.90 -9.53 1.84
N THR A 95 2.12 -9.07 1.57
CA THR A 95 2.50 -8.49 0.28
C THR A 95 2.43 -9.51 -0.87
N TYR A 96 2.60 -10.80 -0.57
CA TYR A 96 2.44 -11.88 -1.55
C TYR A 96 0.98 -12.05 -1.99
N ASP A 97 0.01 -11.88 -1.09
CA ASP A 97 -1.40 -11.91 -1.45
C ASP A 97 -1.77 -10.75 -2.38
N GLN A 98 -1.18 -9.57 -2.14
CA GLN A 98 -1.36 -8.41 -3.04
C GLN A 98 -0.71 -8.67 -4.41
N ALA A 99 0.47 -9.29 -4.45
CA ALA A 99 1.15 -9.68 -5.68
C ALA A 99 0.32 -10.70 -6.48
N ASP A 100 -0.28 -11.68 -5.82
CA ASP A 100 -1.16 -12.68 -6.44
C ASP A 100 -2.42 -12.02 -7.02
N LEU A 101 -3.00 -11.03 -6.32
CA LEU A 101 -4.13 -10.26 -6.83
C LEU A 101 -3.74 -9.38 -8.02
N LEU A 102 -2.56 -8.75 -7.99
CA LEU A 102 -2.05 -8.01 -9.15
C LEU A 102 -1.88 -8.93 -10.36
N LEU A 103 -1.33 -10.15 -10.18
CA LEU A 103 -1.22 -11.12 -11.27
C LEU A 103 -2.60 -11.49 -11.84
N ARG A 104 -3.58 -11.77 -10.97
CA ARG A 104 -4.95 -12.08 -11.41
C ARG A 104 -5.56 -10.92 -12.20
N LEU A 105 -5.32 -9.68 -11.77
CA LEU A 105 -5.77 -8.47 -12.46
C LEU A 105 -5.09 -8.33 -13.84
N VAL A 106 -3.77 -8.52 -13.90
CA VAL A 106 -2.98 -8.49 -15.13
C VAL A 106 -3.49 -9.54 -16.13
N ASN A 107 -3.81 -10.76 -15.66
CA ASN A 107 -4.40 -11.82 -16.47
C ASN A 107 -5.81 -11.45 -16.94
N TYR A 108 -6.65 -10.90 -16.07
CA TYR A 108 -8.01 -10.46 -16.43
C TYR A 108 -8.01 -9.39 -17.50
N LEU A 109 -7.02 -8.48 -17.47
CA LEU A 109 -6.84 -7.42 -18.47
C LEU A 109 -6.19 -7.91 -19.78
N GLY A 110 -5.83 -9.18 -19.89
CA GLY A 110 -5.14 -9.74 -21.06
C GLY A 110 -3.71 -9.21 -21.25
N VAL A 111 -3.10 -8.64 -20.20
CA VAL A 111 -1.74 -8.11 -20.23
C VAL A 111 -0.75 -9.26 -20.03
N LYS A 112 0.10 -9.53 -21.02
CA LYS A 112 1.08 -10.62 -20.97
C LYS A 112 2.16 -10.38 -19.89
N ALA A 113 2.70 -9.18 -19.88
CA ALA A 113 3.65 -8.71 -18.86
C ALA A 113 3.48 -7.20 -18.66
N LEU A 114 3.69 -6.74 -17.42
CA LEU A 114 3.78 -5.33 -17.12
C LEU A 114 5.10 -4.78 -17.68
N HIS A 115 5.06 -3.59 -18.27
CA HIS A 115 6.28 -2.89 -18.66
C HIS A 115 7.11 -2.53 -17.44
N ALA A 116 6.46 -2.00 -16.40
CA ALA A 116 7.10 -1.76 -15.13
C ALA A 116 6.11 -1.86 -13.96
N ILE A 117 6.65 -2.04 -12.74
CA ILE A 117 5.94 -1.75 -11.49
C ILE A 117 6.74 -0.68 -10.75
N VAL A 118 6.08 0.44 -10.43
CA VAL A 118 6.64 1.52 -9.61
C VAL A 118 5.93 1.50 -8.26
N GLY A 119 6.65 1.11 -7.23
CA GLY A 119 6.09 0.93 -5.89
C GLY A 119 6.80 1.76 -4.82
N ALA A 120 6.02 2.45 -3.98
CA ALA A 120 6.54 3.21 -2.84
C ALA A 120 6.09 2.60 -1.51
N SER A 121 7.00 2.50 -0.53
CA SER A 121 6.71 1.98 0.82
C SER A 121 6.09 0.58 0.74
N TYR A 122 4.86 0.39 1.24
CA TYR A 122 4.15 -0.88 1.14
C TYR A 122 4.01 -1.37 -0.31
N GLY A 123 3.72 -0.47 -1.25
CA GLY A 123 3.68 -0.78 -2.68
C GLY A 123 5.03 -1.26 -3.24
N GLY A 124 6.14 -0.75 -2.72
CA GLY A 124 7.48 -1.25 -3.05
C GLY A 124 7.72 -2.68 -2.55
N MET A 125 7.20 -3.02 -1.36
CA MET A 125 7.26 -4.40 -0.87
C MET A 125 6.39 -5.35 -1.71
N VAL A 126 5.22 -4.89 -2.17
CA VAL A 126 4.37 -5.66 -3.12
C VAL A 126 5.09 -5.84 -4.46
N THR A 127 5.78 -4.81 -4.94
CA THR A 127 6.60 -4.87 -6.17
C THR A 127 7.67 -5.93 -6.07
N LEU A 128 8.42 -5.98 -4.96
CA LEU A 128 9.44 -7.00 -4.72
C LEU A 128 8.84 -8.40 -4.66
N ALA A 129 7.72 -8.58 -3.93
CA ALA A 129 7.02 -9.86 -3.86
C ALA A 129 6.50 -10.33 -5.23
N PHE A 130 6.03 -9.40 -6.07
CA PHE A 130 5.59 -9.70 -7.43
C PHE A 130 6.75 -10.14 -8.32
N ALA A 131 7.86 -9.40 -8.30
CA ALA A 131 9.04 -9.71 -9.12
C ALA A 131 9.68 -11.05 -8.73
N GLU A 132 9.70 -11.36 -7.42
CA GLU A 132 10.19 -12.66 -6.93
C GLU A 132 9.33 -13.83 -7.43
N ARG A 133 7.99 -13.71 -7.30
CA ARG A 133 7.07 -14.79 -7.67
C ARG A 133 6.85 -14.92 -9.17
N TYR A 134 6.87 -13.81 -9.88
CA TYR A 134 6.43 -13.71 -11.27
C TYR A 134 7.43 -12.93 -12.12
N PRO A 135 8.72 -13.35 -12.16
CA PRO A 135 9.77 -12.60 -12.83
C PRO A 135 9.49 -12.37 -14.33
N ASP A 136 8.84 -13.33 -15.00
CA ASP A 136 8.50 -13.22 -16.42
C ASP A 136 7.27 -12.34 -16.71
N ARG A 137 6.63 -11.78 -15.65
CA ARG A 137 5.40 -11.00 -15.76
C ARG A 137 5.62 -9.49 -15.57
N VAL A 138 6.86 -9.06 -15.38
CA VAL A 138 7.26 -7.66 -15.32
C VAL A 138 8.65 -7.50 -15.93
N SER A 139 8.85 -6.43 -16.74
CA SER A 139 10.15 -6.16 -17.36
C SER A 139 11.05 -5.34 -16.45
N GLU A 140 10.51 -4.37 -15.73
CA GLU A 140 11.26 -3.46 -14.87
C GLU A 140 10.54 -3.20 -13.54
N ILE A 141 11.32 -2.97 -12.48
CA ILE A 141 10.78 -2.57 -11.18
C ILE A 141 11.49 -1.33 -10.66
N VAL A 142 10.72 -0.42 -10.06
CA VAL A 142 11.22 0.72 -9.30
C VAL A 142 10.64 0.65 -7.90
N THR A 143 11.50 0.51 -6.89
CA THR A 143 11.10 0.46 -5.49
C THR A 143 11.61 1.69 -4.75
N ILE A 144 10.70 2.41 -4.09
CA ILE A 144 11.01 3.66 -3.40
C ILE A 144 10.71 3.47 -1.91
N SER A 145 11.70 3.70 -1.06
CA SER A 145 11.57 3.59 0.41
C SER A 145 10.95 2.26 0.86
N ALA A 146 11.42 1.16 0.28
CA ALA A 146 10.97 -0.20 0.58
C ALA A 146 12.16 -1.14 0.76
N ALA A 147 11.94 -2.23 1.48
CA ALA A 147 12.93 -3.26 1.74
C ALA A 147 12.32 -4.66 1.52
N ASP A 148 13.18 -5.63 1.18
CA ASP A 148 12.83 -7.04 1.02
C ASP A 148 12.43 -7.71 2.34
N ARG A 149 12.95 -7.18 3.45
CA ARG A 149 12.68 -7.68 4.81
C ARG A 149 12.51 -6.56 5.81
N ALA A 150 11.73 -6.82 6.85
CA ALA A 150 11.54 -5.86 7.92
C ALA A 150 12.80 -5.78 8.81
N HIS A 151 13.28 -4.55 9.07
CA HIS A 151 14.30 -4.34 10.07
C HIS A 151 13.77 -4.71 11.47
N PRO A 152 14.56 -5.38 12.35
CA PRO A 152 14.11 -5.78 13.68
C PRO A 152 13.52 -4.64 14.53
N MET A 153 14.12 -3.45 14.47
CA MET A 153 13.60 -2.27 15.16
C MET A 153 12.21 -1.87 14.66
N ALA A 154 11.98 -1.89 13.34
CA ALA A 154 10.66 -1.60 12.77
C ALA A 154 9.61 -2.65 13.17
N THR A 155 10.02 -3.90 13.35
CA THR A 155 9.15 -4.96 13.88
C THR A 155 8.83 -4.72 15.35
N ALA A 156 9.79 -4.27 16.17
CA ALA A 156 9.58 -3.94 17.56
C ALA A 156 8.58 -2.79 17.71
N TRP A 157 8.75 -1.68 16.98
CA TRP A 157 7.81 -0.57 16.98
C TRP A 157 6.39 -0.99 16.62
N ARG A 158 6.22 -1.72 15.51
CA ARG A 158 4.90 -2.25 15.10
C ARG A 158 4.30 -3.21 16.15
N SER A 159 5.13 -3.91 16.90
CA SER A 159 4.65 -4.75 18.00
C SER A 159 4.08 -3.90 19.15
N VAL A 160 4.74 -2.81 19.49
CA VAL A 160 4.25 -1.86 20.51
C VAL A 160 2.93 -1.23 20.07
N GLU A 161 2.86 -0.74 18.82
CA GLU A 161 1.64 -0.16 18.25
C GLU A 161 0.45 -1.12 18.33
N ARG A 162 0.64 -2.39 17.91
CA ARG A 162 -0.40 -3.42 18.01
C ARG A 162 -0.83 -3.71 19.45
N ARG A 163 0.09 -3.67 20.41
CA ARG A 163 -0.24 -3.85 21.83
C ARG A 163 -1.05 -2.69 22.38
N VAL A 164 -0.71 -1.45 22.01
CA VAL A 164 -1.48 -0.24 22.36
C VAL A 164 -2.91 -0.37 21.83
N LEU A 165 -3.07 -0.74 20.55
CA LEU A 165 -4.38 -0.89 19.94
C LEU A 165 -5.24 -1.97 20.64
N ARG A 166 -4.66 -3.13 20.97
CA ARG A 166 -5.39 -4.21 21.65
C ARG A 166 -5.79 -3.77 23.06
N PHE A 167 -4.85 -3.25 23.83
CA PHE A 167 -5.13 -2.78 25.19
C PHE A 167 -6.22 -1.70 25.22
N ALA A 168 -6.15 -0.73 24.31
CA ALA A 168 -7.16 0.30 24.22
C ALA A 168 -8.54 -0.25 23.80
N ALA A 169 -8.58 -1.21 22.90
CA ALA A 169 -9.83 -1.88 22.50
C ALA A 169 -10.45 -2.64 23.69
N ASP A 170 -9.65 -3.38 24.45
CA ASP A 170 -10.10 -4.12 25.64
C ASP A 170 -10.65 -3.17 26.74
N CYS A 171 -10.15 -1.95 26.78
CA CYS A 171 -10.64 -0.88 27.70
C CYS A 171 -11.80 -0.06 27.12
N GLY A 172 -12.32 -0.37 25.93
CA GLY A 172 -13.36 0.43 25.28
C GLY A 172 -12.87 1.78 24.73
N ARG A 173 -11.55 2.01 24.64
CA ARG A 173 -10.90 3.26 24.20
C ARG A 173 -10.17 3.12 22.87
N GLY A 174 -10.72 2.33 21.94
CA GLY A 174 -10.07 2.01 20.66
C GLY A 174 -9.66 3.25 19.83
N SER A 175 -10.45 4.31 19.84
CA SER A 175 -10.14 5.56 19.14
C SER A 175 -8.88 6.24 19.67
N GLU A 176 -8.73 6.31 21.00
CA GLU A 176 -7.51 6.87 21.62
C GLU A 176 -6.28 6.00 21.38
N GLY A 177 -6.45 4.67 21.49
CA GLY A 177 -5.38 3.74 21.15
C GLY A 177 -4.88 3.91 19.73
N LEU A 178 -5.79 4.15 18.77
CA LEU A 178 -5.44 4.45 17.40
C LEU A 178 -4.64 5.75 17.28
N GLN A 179 -5.05 6.80 17.97
CA GLN A 179 -4.32 8.09 17.97
C GLN A 179 -2.90 7.93 18.53
N ILE A 180 -2.73 7.21 19.64
CA ILE A 180 -1.43 6.95 20.25
C ILE A 180 -0.54 6.12 19.33
N ALA A 181 -1.06 5.03 18.75
CA ALA A 181 -0.32 4.19 17.81
C ALA A 181 0.12 4.98 16.57
N ARG A 182 -0.74 5.85 16.04
CA ARG A 182 -0.38 6.74 14.92
C ARG A 182 0.66 7.79 15.30
N ALA A 183 0.60 8.36 16.49
CA ALA A 183 1.60 9.31 16.97
C ALA A 183 2.98 8.63 17.06
N LEU A 184 3.04 7.41 17.61
CA LEU A 184 4.26 6.61 17.63
C LEU A 184 4.80 6.32 16.22
N ALA A 185 3.94 5.89 15.29
CA ALA A 185 4.32 5.65 13.91
C ALA A 185 4.90 6.92 13.25
N MET A 186 4.28 8.08 13.47
CA MET A 186 4.77 9.36 12.94
C MET A 186 6.17 9.73 13.44
N ALA A 187 6.51 9.40 14.69
CA ALA A 187 7.85 9.61 15.22
C ALA A 187 8.90 8.73 14.52
N THR A 188 8.52 7.55 14.06
CA THR A 188 9.44 6.62 13.39
C THR A 188 9.69 6.93 11.90
N TYR A 189 8.92 7.82 11.28
CA TYR A 189 9.04 8.14 9.85
C TYR A 189 10.07 9.22 9.52
N ARG A 190 10.71 9.81 10.53
CA ARG A 190 11.65 10.90 10.37
C ARG A 190 12.99 10.58 11.01
N SER A 191 14.06 11.15 10.48
CA SER A 191 15.35 11.13 11.16
C SER A 191 15.31 12.00 12.41
N GLN A 192 16.25 11.79 13.32
CA GLN A 192 16.37 12.60 14.54
C GLN A 192 16.61 14.07 14.22
N GLU A 193 17.42 14.36 13.18
CA GLU A 193 17.74 15.70 12.72
C GLU A 193 16.51 16.41 12.15
N GLU A 194 15.74 15.72 11.30
CA GLU A 194 14.49 16.30 10.76
C GLU A 194 13.48 16.54 11.87
N PHE A 195 13.37 15.62 12.82
CA PHE A 195 12.47 15.77 13.95
C PHE A 195 12.86 16.97 14.82
N ALA A 196 14.14 17.10 15.15
CA ALA A 196 14.66 18.24 15.93
C ALA A 196 14.49 19.59 15.19
N ALA A 197 14.62 19.60 13.86
CA ALA A 197 14.43 20.80 13.07
C ALA A 197 12.94 21.27 13.00
N ARG A 198 12.00 20.34 13.12
CA ARG A 198 10.55 20.62 13.04
C ARG A 198 9.87 20.90 14.36
N PHE A 199 10.38 20.32 15.46
CA PHE A 199 9.72 20.34 16.74
C PHE A 199 10.64 20.89 17.83
N SER A 200 10.11 21.79 18.65
CA SER A 200 10.81 22.26 19.84
C SER A 200 10.95 21.11 20.85
N GLY A 201 12.11 21.00 21.49
CA GLY A 201 12.34 20.09 22.61
C GLY A 201 11.73 20.58 23.95
N ALA A 202 11.11 21.78 23.98
CA ALA A 202 10.50 22.30 25.18
C ALA A 202 9.17 21.58 25.48
N PRO A 203 8.92 21.16 26.74
CA PRO A 203 7.65 20.60 27.15
C PRO A 203 6.51 21.60 26.93
N ARG A 204 5.35 21.13 26.49
CA ARG A 204 4.14 21.96 26.47
C ARG A 204 3.60 22.08 27.89
N VAL A 205 3.24 23.30 28.28
CA VAL A 205 2.63 23.54 29.60
C VAL A 205 1.23 22.93 29.59
N GLY A 206 0.97 21.98 30.50
CA GLY A 206 -0.36 21.36 30.68
C GLY A 206 -0.55 19.97 30.04
N GLU A 207 0.52 19.34 29.54
CA GLU A 207 0.54 17.92 29.16
C GLU A 207 1.33 17.06 30.13
#